data_eb64547e36515ffe50dd5c3387c4e01b
#
_entry.id   eb64547e36515ffe50dd5c3387c4e01b
#
_cell.length_a   1.000
_cell.length_b   1.000
_cell.length_c   1.000
_cell.angle_alpha   90.00
_cell.angle_beta   90.00
_cell.angle_gamma   90.00
#
_symmetry.space_group_name_H-M   'P 1'
#
loop_
_entity.id
_entity.type
_entity.pdbx_description
1 polymer ?
#
loop_
_entity_poly.entity_id
_entity_poly.type
_entity_poly.pdbx_seq_one_letter_code
_entity_poly.pdbx_strand_id
1 'polypeptide(L)'
;MKFSAIFITLVGLFLSPTSHAESLHSPWQQLLSKHVYPINQGSGTEVDYQAFKAQRNTLKNYLEALSTVSQTEFDAWPKHKQLAFLINAYNAWTVELILTEYPNIDSIKELGRFFSSPWSKKFVSLLGETRSLDNIEHTLIRGTGRYNDPRIHFAVNCASIGCPALLEEAYTADKLEQQLTAQTKRFLTDTSRNYIADDTLYLSSIFKWYKSDFEQGFKGANSLNEFIVIYADALNLNQNQQQAIKNNDMDIEFLDYNWALNAKN
;
A
#
# COMPACT_ATOMS: atom_id res chain seq x y z
N MET A 1 -3.88 -19.59 -69.88
CA MET A 1 -4.68 -19.55 -68.64
C MET A 1 -3.75 -19.29 -67.49
N LYS A 2 -3.78 -18.09 -66.90
CA LYS A 2 -2.94 -17.73 -65.74
C LYS A 2 -3.85 -17.78 -64.49
N PHE A 3 -3.55 -18.65 -63.54
CA PHE A 3 -4.21 -18.71 -62.23
C PHE A 3 -3.50 -17.76 -61.28
N SER A 4 -4.21 -16.72 -60.84
CA SER A 4 -3.79 -15.85 -59.73
C SER A 4 -4.22 -16.47 -58.41
N ALA A 5 -3.30 -16.77 -57.54
CA ALA A 5 -3.56 -17.20 -56.17
C ALA A 5 -3.74 -15.94 -55.30
N ILE A 6 -4.94 -15.84 -54.69
CA ILE A 6 -5.26 -14.79 -53.69
C ILE A 6 -4.79 -15.31 -52.32
N PHE A 7 -3.78 -14.66 -51.72
CA PHE A 7 -3.36 -14.87 -50.34
C PHE A 7 -4.29 -14.04 -49.43
N ILE A 8 -5.15 -14.71 -48.65
CA ILE A 8 -5.91 -14.08 -47.60
C ILE A 8 -5.05 -14.11 -46.32
N THR A 9 -4.55 -12.94 -45.94
CA THR A 9 -3.84 -12.76 -44.65
C THR A 9 -4.85 -12.62 -43.55
N LEU A 10 -5.00 -13.63 -42.71
CA LEU A 10 -5.80 -13.55 -41.48
C LEU A 10 -5.04 -12.72 -40.45
N VAL A 11 -5.45 -11.48 -40.23
CA VAL A 11 -4.98 -10.66 -39.11
C VAL A 11 -5.74 -11.09 -37.87
N GLY A 12 -5.11 -11.92 -37.05
CA GLY A 12 -5.62 -12.27 -35.73
C GLY A 12 -5.56 -11.05 -34.79
N LEU A 13 -6.70 -10.49 -34.43
CA LEU A 13 -6.77 -9.53 -33.32
C LEU A 13 -6.48 -10.26 -32.01
N PHE A 14 -5.28 -10.09 -31.48
CA PHE A 14 -4.97 -10.43 -30.09
C PHE A 14 -5.63 -9.37 -29.18
N LEU A 15 -6.82 -9.66 -28.68
CA LEU A 15 -7.41 -8.89 -27.59
C LEU A 15 -6.59 -9.14 -26.34
N SER A 16 -5.79 -8.15 -25.94
CA SER A 16 -5.00 -8.19 -24.71
C SER A 16 -5.96 -8.24 -23.49
N PRO A 17 -5.74 -9.13 -22.50
CA PRO A 17 -6.59 -9.27 -21.32
C PRO A 17 -6.42 -8.14 -20.27
N THR A 18 -5.77 -7.02 -20.61
CA THR A 18 -5.49 -5.89 -19.72
C THR A 18 -6.72 -5.08 -19.31
N SER A 19 -7.79 -5.10 -20.11
CA SER A 19 -8.95 -4.25 -19.90
C SER A 19 -9.80 -4.58 -18.65
N HIS A 20 -9.81 -5.83 -18.20
CA HIS A 20 -10.70 -6.24 -17.10
C HIS A 20 -10.18 -5.87 -15.70
N ALA A 21 -8.85 -5.89 -15.49
CA ALA A 21 -8.25 -5.53 -14.20
C ALA A 21 -8.31 -4.02 -13.93
N GLU A 22 -8.11 -3.19 -14.96
CA GLU A 22 -8.26 -1.74 -14.85
C GLU A 22 -9.72 -1.37 -14.58
N SER A 23 -10.67 -2.08 -15.19
CA SER A 23 -12.10 -1.85 -14.93
C SER A 23 -12.51 -2.20 -13.50
N LEU A 24 -11.91 -3.22 -12.86
CA LEU A 24 -12.21 -3.63 -11.49
C LEU A 24 -11.88 -2.50 -10.48
N HIS A 25 -10.72 -1.87 -10.59
CA HIS A 25 -10.29 -0.83 -9.65
C HIS A 25 -10.76 0.59 -10.01
N SER A 26 -11.48 0.78 -11.12
CA SER A 26 -11.94 2.10 -11.57
C SER A 26 -12.81 2.85 -10.55
N PRO A 27 -13.79 2.23 -9.84
CA PRO A 27 -14.55 2.93 -8.81
C PRO A 27 -13.68 3.36 -7.62
N TRP A 28 -12.70 2.54 -7.23
CA TRP A 28 -11.74 2.87 -6.17
C TRP A 28 -10.82 4.02 -6.57
N GLN A 29 -10.29 3.98 -7.80
CA GLN A 29 -9.53 5.07 -8.41
C GLN A 29 -10.28 6.40 -8.34
N GLN A 30 -11.57 6.40 -8.69
CA GLN A 30 -12.39 7.62 -8.66
C GLN A 30 -12.61 8.15 -7.24
N LEU A 31 -12.80 7.27 -6.26
CA LEU A 31 -12.94 7.66 -4.86
C LEU A 31 -11.65 8.24 -4.31
N LEU A 32 -10.51 7.58 -4.56
CA LEU A 32 -9.19 8.05 -4.12
C LEU A 32 -8.87 9.44 -4.69
N SER A 33 -8.98 9.62 -6.00
CA SER A 33 -8.65 10.88 -6.67
C SER A 33 -9.51 12.07 -6.24
N LYS A 34 -10.72 11.80 -5.69
CA LYS A 34 -11.66 12.84 -5.25
C LYS A 34 -11.55 13.16 -3.76
N HIS A 35 -11.16 12.21 -2.93
CA HIS A 35 -11.33 12.29 -1.47
C HIS A 35 -10.05 12.07 -0.68
N VAL A 36 -8.92 11.87 -1.35
CA VAL A 36 -7.59 11.81 -0.73
C VAL A 36 -6.81 13.03 -1.16
N TYR A 37 -6.30 13.80 -0.21
CA TYR A 37 -5.66 15.09 -0.45
C TYR A 37 -4.21 15.06 0.04
N PRO A 38 -3.24 15.46 -0.80
CA PRO A 38 -1.85 15.58 -0.37
C PRO A 38 -1.70 16.71 0.64
N ILE A 39 -0.88 16.45 1.66
CA ILE A 39 -0.48 17.42 2.69
C ILE A 39 1.04 17.45 2.82
N ASN A 40 1.58 18.40 3.57
CA ASN A 40 3.02 18.50 3.86
C ASN A 40 3.89 18.42 2.59
N GLN A 41 3.60 19.27 1.61
CA GLN A 41 4.29 19.29 0.31
C GLN A 41 4.26 17.94 -0.44
N GLY A 42 3.23 17.14 -0.17
CA GLY A 42 3.02 15.84 -0.81
C GLY A 42 3.62 14.64 -0.07
N SER A 43 4.28 14.81 1.07
CA SER A 43 4.85 13.68 1.83
C SER A 43 3.80 12.85 2.58
N GLY A 44 2.63 13.43 2.89
CA GLY A 44 1.50 12.76 3.54
C GLY A 44 0.19 12.95 2.78
N THR A 45 -0.87 12.32 3.27
CA THR A 45 -2.26 12.54 2.82
C THR A 45 -3.22 12.59 3.99
N GLU A 46 -4.26 13.40 3.83
CA GLU A 46 -5.47 13.36 4.62
C GLU A 46 -6.64 12.82 3.79
N VAL A 47 -7.62 12.22 4.46
CA VAL A 47 -8.76 11.55 3.84
C VAL A 47 -10.05 12.26 4.23
N ASP A 48 -10.83 12.68 3.24
CA ASP A 48 -12.17 13.22 3.45
C ASP A 48 -13.17 12.07 3.69
N TYR A 49 -13.19 11.58 4.92
CA TYR A 49 -14.10 10.49 5.31
C TYR A 49 -15.57 10.91 5.24
N GLN A 50 -15.89 12.20 5.38
CA GLN A 50 -17.25 12.70 5.20
C GLN A 50 -17.72 12.52 3.76
N ALA A 51 -16.87 12.86 2.79
CA ALA A 51 -17.15 12.69 1.36
C ALA A 51 -17.16 11.21 0.96
N PHE A 52 -16.26 10.39 1.51
CA PHE A 52 -16.34 8.92 1.36
C PHE A 52 -17.67 8.37 1.91
N LYS A 53 -18.12 8.86 3.07
CA LYS A 53 -19.42 8.46 3.68
C LYS A 53 -20.59 8.83 2.76
N ALA A 54 -20.56 9.99 2.13
CA ALA A 54 -21.58 10.40 1.16
C ALA A 54 -21.60 9.51 -0.10
N GLN A 55 -20.47 8.92 -0.48
CA GLN A 55 -20.33 7.99 -1.62
C GLN A 55 -20.13 6.53 -1.18
N ARG A 56 -20.54 6.17 0.05
CA ARG A 56 -20.32 4.82 0.61
C ARG A 56 -20.92 3.70 -0.25
N ASN A 57 -22.00 3.96 -0.98
CA ASN A 57 -22.56 2.96 -1.89
C ASN A 57 -21.59 2.62 -3.03
N THR A 58 -20.87 3.61 -3.58
CA THR A 58 -19.83 3.36 -4.59
C THR A 58 -18.70 2.51 -4.00
N LEU A 59 -18.26 2.80 -2.76
CA LEU A 59 -17.26 1.99 -2.07
C LEU A 59 -17.77 0.56 -1.84
N LYS A 60 -19.00 0.39 -1.34
CA LYS A 60 -19.60 -0.94 -1.11
C LYS A 60 -19.71 -1.78 -2.39
N ASN A 61 -20.13 -1.18 -3.49
CA ASN A 61 -20.18 -1.87 -4.78
C ASN A 61 -18.77 -2.32 -5.24
N TYR A 62 -17.76 -1.50 -4.98
CA TYR A 62 -16.36 -1.89 -5.25
C TYR A 62 -15.90 -3.05 -4.36
N LEU A 63 -16.19 -3.00 -3.06
CA LEU A 63 -15.86 -4.07 -2.11
C LEU A 63 -16.59 -5.39 -2.46
N GLU A 64 -17.82 -5.30 -2.92
CA GLU A 64 -18.59 -6.45 -3.44
C GLU A 64 -17.92 -7.01 -4.69
N ALA A 65 -17.52 -6.17 -5.64
CA ALA A 65 -16.78 -6.60 -6.83
C ALA A 65 -15.47 -7.31 -6.48
N LEU A 66 -14.72 -6.81 -5.46
CA LEU A 66 -13.53 -7.52 -4.96
C LEU A 66 -13.88 -8.90 -4.39
N SER A 67 -15.02 -9.03 -3.70
CA SER A 67 -15.45 -10.28 -3.08
C SER A 67 -15.86 -11.37 -4.09
N THR A 68 -16.20 -11.00 -5.32
CA THR A 68 -16.53 -11.95 -6.39
C THR A 68 -15.31 -12.66 -6.98
N VAL A 69 -14.11 -12.12 -6.77
CA VAL A 69 -12.87 -12.75 -7.25
C VAL A 69 -12.61 -14.03 -6.45
N SER A 70 -12.62 -15.17 -7.14
CA SER A 70 -12.34 -16.45 -6.52
C SER A 70 -10.86 -16.67 -6.23
N GLN A 71 -10.54 -17.54 -5.27
CA GLN A 71 -9.15 -17.93 -4.99
C GLN A 71 -8.47 -18.49 -6.26
N THR A 72 -9.16 -19.33 -7.02
CA THR A 72 -8.63 -19.93 -8.25
C THR A 72 -8.30 -18.87 -9.32
N GLU A 73 -9.19 -17.89 -9.49
CA GLU A 73 -8.93 -16.78 -10.42
C GLU A 73 -7.74 -15.94 -9.96
N PHE A 74 -7.69 -15.58 -8.69
CA PHE A 74 -6.58 -14.82 -8.10
C PHE A 74 -5.24 -15.55 -8.26
N ASP A 75 -5.20 -16.86 -8.00
CA ASP A 75 -3.97 -17.66 -8.10
C ASP A 75 -3.45 -17.77 -9.54
N ALA A 76 -4.33 -17.65 -10.54
CA ALA A 76 -3.95 -17.63 -11.96
C ALA A 76 -3.34 -16.28 -12.40
N TRP A 77 -3.45 -15.23 -11.61
CA TRP A 77 -2.89 -13.92 -11.98
C TRP A 77 -1.38 -13.83 -11.78
N PRO A 78 -0.67 -12.99 -12.56
CA PRO A 78 0.72 -12.64 -12.28
C PRO A 78 0.88 -12.01 -10.88
N LYS A 79 2.03 -12.23 -10.23
CA LYS A 79 2.32 -11.75 -8.86
C LYS A 79 2.06 -10.25 -8.65
N HIS A 80 2.46 -9.42 -9.60
CA HIS A 80 2.26 -7.98 -9.51
C HIS A 80 0.77 -7.59 -9.55
N LYS A 81 -0.07 -8.32 -10.29
CA LYS A 81 -1.52 -8.11 -10.30
C LYS A 81 -2.15 -8.55 -8.97
N GLN A 82 -1.69 -9.69 -8.44
CA GLN A 82 -2.13 -10.17 -7.13
C GLN A 82 -1.80 -9.18 -6.02
N LEU A 83 -0.58 -8.66 -5.99
CA LEU A 83 -0.13 -7.72 -4.95
C LEU A 83 -0.88 -6.39 -5.06
N ALA A 84 -1.05 -5.83 -6.25
CA ALA A 84 -1.87 -4.62 -6.46
C ALA A 84 -3.32 -4.80 -5.97
N PHE A 85 -3.93 -5.94 -6.27
CA PHE A 85 -5.27 -6.29 -5.80
C PHE A 85 -5.35 -6.35 -4.27
N LEU A 86 -4.40 -7.01 -3.61
CA LEU A 86 -4.38 -7.13 -2.15
C LEU A 86 -4.17 -5.79 -1.44
N ILE A 87 -3.29 -4.92 -1.97
CA ILE A 87 -3.06 -3.58 -1.43
C ILE A 87 -4.34 -2.74 -1.56
N ASN A 88 -4.98 -2.73 -2.74
CA ASN A 88 -6.24 -2.02 -2.93
C ASN A 88 -7.35 -2.55 -2.03
N ALA A 89 -7.46 -3.87 -1.87
CA ALA A 89 -8.43 -4.49 -0.98
C ALA A 89 -8.21 -4.06 0.47
N TYR A 90 -6.97 -4.15 0.97
CA TYR A 90 -6.63 -3.69 2.33
C TYR A 90 -7.05 -2.24 2.56
N ASN A 91 -6.63 -1.34 1.67
CA ASN A 91 -6.89 0.09 1.80
C ASN A 91 -8.39 0.42 1.74
N ALA A 92 -9.14 -0.18 0.81
CA ALA A 92 -10.57 0.06 0.67
C ALA A 92 -11.37 -0.49 1.87
N TRP A 93 -11.02 -1.68 2.36
CA TRP A 93 -11.64 -2.25 3.56
C TRP A 93 -11.26 -1.48 4.84
N THR A 94 -10.08 -0.89 4.91
CA THR A 94 -9.69 0.01 5.99
C THR A 94 -10.57 1.27 6.00
N VAL A 95 -10.78 1.90 4.84
CA VAL A 95 -11.70 3.04 4.73
C VAL A 95 -13.12 2.64 5.15
N GLU A 96 -13.65 1.49 4.66
CA GLU A 96 -14.97 1.02 5.06
C GLU A 96 -15.06 0.77 6.57
N LEU A 97 -14.01 0.23 7.20
CA LEU A 97 -13.95 0.04 8.65
C LEU A 97 -14.09 1.37 9.40
N ILE A 98 -13.37 2.41 8.98
CA ILE A 98 -13.49 3.76 9.56
C ILE A 98 -14.92 4.29 9.40
N LEU A 99 -15.54 4.13 8.24
CA LEU A 99 -16.88 4.64 7.94
C LEU A 99 -17.98 3.97 8.78
N THR A 100 -17.69 2.85 9.46
CA THR A 100 -18.68 2.23 10.36
C THR A 100 -19.04 3.13 11.56
N GLU A 101 -18.07 3.91 12.04
CA GLU A 101 -18.24 4.76 13.25
C GLU A 101 -18.01 6.26 13.00
N TYR A 102 -17.40 6.62 11.87
CA TYR A 102 -17.14 8.02 11.52
C TYR A 102 -18.45 8.83 11.50
N PRO A 103 -18.55 10.05 12.13
CA PRO A 103 -17.44 10.87 12.63
C PRO A 103 -17.14 10.68 14.14
N ASN A 104 -17.61 9.64 14.80
CA ASN A 104 -17.56 9.49 16.25
C ASN A 104 -16.30 8.77 16.74
N ILE A 105 -15.21 8.83 15.98
CA ILE A 105 -13.90 8.25 16.33
C ILE A 105 -12.77 9.21 15.96
N ASP A 106 -11.75 9.27 16.81
CA ASP A 106 -10.51 10.03 16.60
C ASP A 106 -9.32 9.13 16.26
N SER A 107 -9.50 7.81 16.31
CA SER A 107 -8.46 6.81 15.99
C SER A 107 -9.08 5.48 15.58
N ILE A 108 -8.47 4.80 14.59
CA ILE A 108 -8.86 3.42 14.23
C ILE A 108 -8.81 2.47 15.44
N LYS A 109 -7.94 2.73 16.42
CA LYS A 109 -7.82 1.91 17.64
C LYS A 109 -9.12 1.82 18.43
N GLU A 110 -9.99 2.82 18.37
CA GLU A 110 -11.27 2.84 19.07
C GLU A 110 -12.27 1.81 18.51
N LEU A 111 -12.06 1.33 17.29
CA LEU A 111 -12.85 0.26 16.67
C LEU A 111 -12.50 -1.14 17.22
N GLY A 112 -11.45 -1.23 18.03
CA GLY A 112 -11.09 -2.44 18.79
C GLY A 112 -11.98 -2.65 20.01
N ARG A 113 -11.92 -3.85 20.58
CA ARG A 113 -12.53 -4.19 21.87
C ARG A 113 -11.42 -4.49 22.88
N PHE A 114 -11.76 -4.56 24.18
CA PHE A 114 -10.82 -4.75 25.30
C PHE A 114 -9.71 -5.79 25.08
N PHE A 115 -9.93 -6.80 24.22
CA PHE A 115 -8.98 -7.89 23.96
C PHE A 115 -8.77 -8.17 22.46
N SER A 116 -9.24 -7.30 21.56
CA SER A 116 -9.08 -7.51 20.11
C SER A 116 -8.71 -6.22 19.39
N SER A 117 -7.68 -6.33 18.55
CA SER A 117 -7.30 -5.28 17.61
C SER A 117 -8.40 -5.05 16.56
N PRO A 118 -8.67 -3.80 16.13
CA PRO A 118 -9.58 -3.54 15.01
C PRO A 118 -9.17 -4.28 13.73
N TRP A 119 -7.88 -4.48 13.52
CA TRP A 119 -7.34 -5.20 12.35
C TRP A 119 -7.59 -6.70 12.38
N SER A 120 -7.76 -7.30 13.58
CA SER A 120 -8.06 -8.75 13.72
C SER A 120 -9.53 -9.08 13.54
N LYS A 121 -10.43 -8.08 13.46
CA LYS A 121 -11.86 -8.28 13.25
C LYS A 121 -12.12 -8.92 11.89
N LYS A 122 -12.86 -10.02 11.86
CA LYS A 122 -13.28 -10.69 10.63
C LYS A 122 -14.53 -10.03 10.05
N PHE A 123 -14.37 -9.28 8.97
CA PHE A 123 -15.47 -8.58 8.29
C PHE A 123 -15.21 -8.40 6.77
N VAL A 124 -14.03 -8.76 6.30
CA VAL A 124 -13.59 -8.60 4.92
C VAL A 124 -13.98 -9.83 4.12
N SER A 125 -14.91 -9.70 3.17
CA SER A 125 -15.18 -10.78 2.20
C SER A 125 -14.17 -10.71 1.06
N LEU A 126 -13.26 -11.68 0.95
CA LEU A 126 -12.20 -11.70 -0.04
C LEU A 126 -11.74 -13.13 -0.35
N LEU A 127 -11.63 -13.46 -1.65
CA LEU A 127 -11.14 -14.75 -2.14
C LEU A 127 -11.94 -15.94 -1.56
N GLY A 128 -13.26 -15.78 -1.47
CA GLY A 128 -14.19 -16.83 -1.00
C GLY A 128 -14.23 -17.03 0.51
N GLU A 129 -13.55 -16.21 1.31
CA GLU A 129 -13.52 -16.32 2.77
C GLU A 129 -13.83 -15.00 3.46
N THR A 130 -14.25 -15.08 4.74
CA THR A 130 -14.34 -13.90 5.60
C THR A 130 -13.02 -13.72 6.35
N ARG A 131 -12.31 -12.65 6.03
CA ARG A 131 -10.97 -12.34 6.49
C ARG A 131 -10.94 -11.13 7.42
N SER A 132 -9.79 -10.84 7.99
CA SER A 132 -9.46 -9.60 8.70
C SER A 132 -8.42 -8.80 7.91
N LEU A 133 -8.21 -7.54 8.25
CA LEU A 133 -7.12 -6.74 7.68
C LEU A 133 -5.76 -7.37 8.02
N ASP A 134 -5.57 -7.84 9.26
CA ASP A 134 -4.38 -8.60 9.66
C ASP A 134 -4.14 -9.83 8.76
N ASN A 135 -5.20 -10.54 8.37
CA ASN A 135 -5.04 -11.69 7.49
C ASN A 135 -4.57 -11.27 6.09
N ILE A 136 -5.09 -10.17 5.55
CA ILE A 136 -4.63 -9.66 4.24
C ILE A 136 -3.16 -9.27 4.32
N GLU A 137 -2.78 -8.46 5.32
CA GLU A 137 -1.41 -7.96 5.44
C GLU A 137 -0.43 -9.06 5.83
N HIS A 138 -0.69 -9.76 6.93
CA HIS A 138 0.29 -10.65 7.53
C HIS A 138 0.29 -12.05 6.93
N THR A 139 -0.84 -12.53 6.39
CA THR A 139 -0.92 -13.87 5.80
C THR A 139 -0.81 -13.82 4.28
N LEU A 140 -1.67 -13.03 3.60
CA LEU A 140 -1.73 -13.06 2.14
C LEU A 140 -0.58 -12.30 1.48
N ILE A 141 -0.19 -11.14 2.03
CA ILE A 141 0.90 -10.32 1.46
C ILE A 141 2.25 -10.81 2.01
N ARG A 142 2.46 -10.78 3.32
CA ARG A 142 3.76 -11.05 3.96
C ARG A 142 4.05 -12.53 4.17
N GLY A 143 3.04 -13.29 4.63
CA GLY A 143 3.24 -14.64 5.18
C GLY A 143 3.57 -15.72 4.16
N THR A 144 3.34 -15.49 2.87
CA THR A 144 3.51 -16.52 1.84
C THR A 144 4.94 -16.60 1.30
N GLY A 145 5.80 -15.61 1.56
CA GLY A 145 7.09 -15.43 0.89
C GLY A 145 6.95 -15.19 -0.63
N ARG A 146 5.71 -15.01 -1.13
CA ARG A 146 5.41 -14.90 -2.56
C ARG A 146 5.89 -13.57 -3.16
N TYR A 147 5.76 -12.49 -2.41
CA TYR A 147 6.06 -11.14 -2.92
C TYR A 147 7.41 -10.66 -2.43
N ASN A 148 7.74 -10.87 -1.15
CA ASN A 148 9.03 -10.53 -0.51
C ASN A 148 9.44 -9.07 -0.76
N ASP A 149 8.48 -8.15 -0.71
CA ASP A 149 8.67 -6.73 -1.02
C ASP A 149 8.36 -5.87 0.21
N PRO A 150 9.37 -5.34 0.92
CA PRO A 150 9.14 -4.55 2.13
C PRO A 150 8.45 -3.20 1.85
N ARG A 151 8.40 -2.75 0.60
CA ARG A 151 7.75 -1.51 0.22
C ARG A 151 6.23 -1.55 0.42
N ILE A 152 5.66 -2.73 0.65
CA ILE A 152 4.22 -2.87 0.98
C ILE A 152 3.88 -2.09 2.25
N HIS A 153 4.84 -1.94 3.18
CA HIS A 153 4.67 -1.15 4.39
C HIS A 153 4.48 0.35 4.14
N PHE A 154 4.75 0.83 2.93
CA PHE A 154 4.49 2.20 2.49
C PHE A 154 3.29 2.30 1.54
N ALA A 155 2.62 1.18 1.25
CA ALA A 155 1.47 1.08 0.35
C ALA A 155 0.16 0.78 1.07
N VAL A 156 0.20 0.03 2.20
CA VAL A 156 -0.97 -0.22 3.04
C VAL A 156 -1.14 0.91 4.05
N ASN A 157 -2.37 1.44 4.14
CA ASN A 157 -2.70 2.57 5.00
C ASN A 157 -3.64 2.14 6.13
N CYS A 158 -3.24 2.39 7.37
CA CYS A 158 -3.99 2.03 8.58
C CYS A 158 -4.85 3.18 9.13
N ALA A 159 -5.18 4.16 8.30
CA ALA A 159 -6.04 5.29 8.63
C ALA A 159 -5.53 6.21 9.77
N SER A 160 -4.25 6.23 10.07
CA SER A 160 -3.67 7.13 11.09
C SER A 160 -2.68 8.13 10.48
N ILE A 161 -2.45 9.25 11.19
CA ILE A 161 -1.46 10.27 10.77
C ILE A 161 -0.06 9.66 10.65
N GLY A 162 0.30 8.70 11.52
CA GLY A 162 1.57 7.99 11.47
C GLY A 162 1.73 7.03 10.29
N CYS A 163 0.64 6.67 9.59
CA CYS A 163 0.69 5.81 8.40
C CYS A 163 1.43 6.47 7.24
N PRO A 164 1.99 5.68 6.33
CA PRO A 164 2.29 6.15 4.98
C PRO A 164 1.06 6.74 4.31
N ALA A 165 1.28 7.65 3.37
CA ALA A 165 0.19 8.26 2.63
C ALA A 165 -0.72 7.22 1.97
N LEU A 166 -2.04 7.35 2.09
CA LEU A 166 -2.96 6.65 1.19
C LEU A 166 -2.74 7.23 -0.21
N LEU A 167 -2.35 6.38 -1.16
CA LEU A 167 -2.10 6.84 -2.53
C LEU A 167 -3.39 7.35 -3.17
N GLU A 168 -3.33 8.49 -3.85
CA GLU A 168 -4.46 9.17 -4.49
C GLU A 168 -4.93 8.46 -5.77
N GLU A 169 -4.27 7.34 -6.13
CA GLU A 169 -4.65 6.46 -7.22
C GLU A 169 -4.67 4.99 -6.79
N ALA A 170 -5.43 4.17 -7.51
CA ALA A 170 -5.43 2.73 -7.27
C ALA A 170 -4.11 2.10 -7.74
N TYR A 171 -3.63 1.10 -7.01
CA TYR A 171 -2.50 0.29 -7.46
C TYR A 171 -2.91 -0.55 -8.67
N THR A 172 -2.07 -0.57 -9.70
CA THR A 172 -2.29 -1.34 -10.92
C THR A 172 -1.10 -2.24 -11.23
N ALA A 173 -1.36 -3.35 -11.92
CA ALA A 173 -0.34 -4.33 -12.21
C ALA A 173 0.86 -3.77 -13.02
N ASP A 174 0.57 -2.90 -13.97
CA ASP A 174 1.54 -2.28 -14.89
C ASP A 174 2.37 -1.16 -14.23
N LYS A 175 1.82 -0.49 -13.20
CA LYS A 175 2.48 0.60 -12.48
C LYS A 175 3.03 0.20 -11.11
N LEU A 176 2.79 -1.03 -10.64
CA LEU A 176 3.05 -1.43 -9.25
C LEU A 176 4.49 -1.11 -8.80
N GLU A 177 5.50 -1.43 -9.60
CA GLU A 177 6.91 -1.16 -9.27
C GLU A 177 7.18 0.35 -9.11
N GLN A 178 6.61 1.16 -10.01
CA GLN A 178 6.71 2.61 -9.94
C GLN A 178 5.99 3.17 -8.71
N GLN A 179 4.75 2.71 -8.45
CA GLN A 179 3.92 3.14 -7.33
C GLN A 179 4.57 2.80 -5.99
N LEU A 180 5.05 1.56 -5.81
CA LEU A 180 5.75 1.15 -4.59
C LEU A 180 7.04 1.95 -4.36
N THR A 181 7.82 2.19 -5.42
CA THR A 181 9.03 3.00 -5.32
C THR A 181 8.71 4.45 -4.96
N ALA A 182 7.69 5.04 -5.58
CA ALA A 182 7.26 6.41 -5.31
C ALA A 182 6.75 6.57 -3.87
N GLN A 183 5.92 5.64 -3.39
CA GLN A 183 5.40 5.67 -2.02
C GLN A 183 6.51 5.48 -0.96
N THR A 184 7.49 4.61 -1.23
CA THR A 184 8.67 4.47 -0.36
C THR A 184 9.45 5.77 -0.25
N LYS A 185 9.77 6.40 -1.38
CA LYS A 185 10.46 7.70 -1.40
C LYS A 185 9.63 8.78 -0.71
N ARG A 186 8.33 8.86 -1.02
CA ARG A 186 7.38 9.78 -0.40
C ARG A 186 7.40 9.67 1.13
N PHE A 187 7.35 8.46 1.65
CA PHE A 187 7.39 8.23 3.09
C PHE A 187 8.73 8.63 3.71
N LEU A 188 9.84 8.30 3.07
CA LEU A 188 11.18 8.61 3.56
C LEU A 188 11.50 10.11 3.49
N THR A 189 10.93 10.86 2.56
CA THR A 189 11.10 12.32 2.48
C THR A 189 10.31 13.08 3.55
N ASP A 190 9.41 12.42 4.29
CA ASP A 190 8.65 13.07 5.36
C ASP A 190 9.52 13.28 6.60
N THR A 191 10.06 14.49 6.73
CA THR A 191 10.93 14.90 7.83
C THR A 191 10.24 14.95 9.20
N SER A 192 8.92 14.82 9.26
CA SER A 192 8.20 14.68 10.53
C SER A 192 8.39 13.31 11.19
N ARG A 193 8.87 12.34 10.42
CA ARG A 193 9.01 10.94 10.86
C ARG A 193 10.28 10.22 10.39
N ASN A 194 11.10 10.85 9.53
CA ASN A 194 12.37 10.30 9.08
C ASN A 194 13.35 11.46 8.85
N TYR A 195 14.39 11.58 9.68
CA TYR A 195 15.35 12.68 9.58
C TYR A 195 16.65 12.33 10.31
N ILE A 196 17.71 13.11 10.05
CA ILE A 196 18.96 13.07 10.84
C ILE A 196 19.07 14.32 11.69
N ALA A 197 19.42 14.13 12.95
CA ALA A 197 19.83 15.18 13.88
C ALA A 197 20.95 14.64 14.78
N ASP A 198 21.95 15.49 15.09
CA ASP A 198 23.04 15.18 16.03
C ASP A 198 23.70 13.80 15.79
N ASP A 199 23.99 13.48 14.52
CA ASP A 199 24.56 12.20 14.06
C ASP A 199 23.71 10.95 14.36
N THR A 200 22.42 11.12 14.68
CA THR A 200 21.44 10.05 14.87
C THR A 200 20.41 10.07 13.73
N LEU A 201 20.11 8.90 13.18
CA LEU A 201 19.03 8.70 12.21
C LEU A 201 17.73 8.36 12.94
N TYR A 202 16.78 9.28 12.94
CA TYR A 202 15.45 9.08 13.47
C TYR A 202 14.52 8.51 12.39
N LEU A 203 13.87 7.40 12.69
CA LEU A 203 12.97 6.70 11.75
C LEU A 203 11.59 6.46 12.37
N SER A 204 10.58 6.36 11.53
CA SER A 204 9.26 5.91 11.94
C SER A 204 9.30 4.54 12.62
N SER A 205 8.43 4.32 13.62
CA SER A 205 8.23 3.02 14.27
C SER A 205 7.87 1.88 13.32
N ILE A 206 7.42 2.15 12.10
CA ILE A 206 7.20 1.13 11.06
C ILE A 206 8.47 0.32 10.82
N PHE A 207 9.64 0.95 10.76
CA PHE A 207 10.92 0.26 10.58
C PHE A 207 11.28 -0.64 11.75
N LYS A 208 10.85 -0.29 12.97
CA LYS A 208 11.02 -1.14 14.17
C LYS A 208 10.11 -2.36 14.13
N TRP A 209 8.83 -2.13 13.84
CA TRP A 209 7.81 -3.20 13.89
C TRP A 209 8.00 -4.25 12.80
N TYR A 210 8.42 -3.83 11.62
CA TYR A 210 8.58 -4.68 10.44
C TYR A 210 10.05 -4.89 10.04
N LYS A 211 10.98 -4.70 10.99
CA LYS A 211 12.43 -4.76 10.73
C LYS A 211 12.83 -5.98 9.90
N SER A 212 12.33 -7.15 10.27
CA SER A 212 12.63 -8.40 9.56
C SER A 212 12.29 -8.39 8.07
N ASP A 213 11.27 -7.65 7.64
CA ASP A 213 10.89 -7.60 6.23
C ASP A 213 11.87 -6.77 5.40
N PHE A 214 12.51 -5.76 6.01
CA PHE A 214 13.54 -4.95 5.37
C PHE A 214 14.90 -5.67 5.24
N GLU A 215 15.07 -6.80 5.93
CA GLU A 215 16.32 -7.58 6.02
C GLU A 215 16.30 -8.86 5.16
N GLN A 216 15.30 -9.03 4.26
CA GLN A 216 15.09 -10.26 3.48
C GLN A 216 15.64 -10.19 2.05
N GLY A 217 16.70 -9.43 1.80
CA GLY A 217 17.39 -9.42 0.51
C GLY A 217 16.76 -8.53 -0.56
N PHE A 218 15.84 -7.62 -0.20
CA PHE A 218 15.28 -6.68 -1.18
C PHE A 218 16.38 -5.83 -1.82
N LYS A 219 16.52 -5.92 -3.16
CA LYS A 219 17.62 -5.28 -3.92
C LYS A 219 19.01 -5.53 -3.34
N GLY A 220 19.20 -6.67 -2.68
CA GLY A 220 20.44 -7.08 -2.05
C GLY A 220 20.59 -6.63 -0.58
N ALA A 221 19.65 -5.89 -0.02
CA ALA A 221 19.69 -5.47 1.39
C ALA A 221 19.37 -6.62 2.34
N ASN A 222 20.30 -6.94 3.23
CA ASN A 222 20.17 -7.96 4.28
C ASN A 222 20.13 -7.36 5.68
N SER A 223 20.06 -6.04 5.78
CA SER A 223 19.86 -5.28 7.01
C SER A 223 19.00 -4.05 6.75
N LEU A 224 18.39 -3.50 7.82
CA LEU A 224 17.65 -2.24 7.74
C LEU A 224 18.57 -1.11 7.23
N ASN A 225 19.81 -1.06 7.67
CA ASN A 225 20.81 -0.08 7.27
C ASN A 225 21.05 -0.11 5.74
N GLU A 226 21.21 -1.30 5.19
CA GLU A 226 21.37 -1.47 3.74
C GLU A 226 20.09 -1.05 2.98
N PHE A 227 18.90 -1.38 3.49
CA PHE A 227 17.65 -0.92 2.91
C PHE A 227 17.54 0.62 2.90
N ILE A 228 17.87 1.28 4.01
CA ILE A 228 17.87 2.75 4.12
C ILE A 228 18.81 3.38 3.08
N VAL A 229 20.00 2.82 2.92
CA VAL A 229 20.96 3.35 1.94
C VAL A 229 20.52 3.20 0.49
N ILE A 230 19.69 2.20 0.14
CA ILE A 230 19.07 2.13 -1.20
C ILE A 230 18.26 3.39 -1.52
N TYR A 231 17.70 4.04 -0.50
CA TYR A 231 16.86 5.23 -0.62
C TYR A 231 17.53 6.49 -0.03
N ALA A 232 18.86 6.52 0.01
CA ALA A 232 19.65 7.60 0.58
C ALA A 232 19.25 9.00 0.06
N ASP A 233 18.96 9.10 -1.23
CA ASP A 233 18.52 10.37 -1.86
C ASP A 233 17.20 10.89 -1.26
N ALA A 234 16.27 10.00 -0.90
CA ALA A 234 14.99 10.39 -0.31
C ALA A 234 15.14 10.94 1.11
N LEU A 235 16.17 10.53 1.82
CA LEU A 235 16.53 11.01 3.16
C LEU A 235 17.58 12.14 3.12
N ASN A 236 17.99 12.61 1.93
CA ASN A 236 19.06 13.59 1.73
C ASN A 236 20.38 13.20 2.40
N LEU A 237 20.74 11.91 2.44
CA LEU A 237 21.96 11.41 3.05
C LEU A 237 23.19 11.73 2.18
N ASN A 238 24.18 12.40 2.73
CA ASN A 238 25.47 12.57 2.08
C ASN A 238 26.30 11.26 2.13
N GLN A 239 27.41 11.20 1.39
CA GLN A 239 28.22 9.99 1.29
C GLN A 239 28.80 9.52 2.64
N ASN A 240 29.18 10.43 3.53
CA ASN A 240 29.71 10.08 4.84
C ASN A 240 28.62 9.44 5.72
N GLN A 241 27.41 10.01 5.70
CA GLN A 241 26.26 9.45 6.41
C GLN A 241 25.86 8.08 5.89
N GLN A 242 25.82 7.89 4.56
CA GLN A 242 25.57 6.59 3.96
C GLN A 242 26.61 5.54 4.40
N GLN A 243 27.88 5.93 4.46
CA GLN A 243 28.95 5.02 4.91
C GLN A 243 28.85 4.71 6.41
N ALA A 244 28.55 5.72 7.24
CA ALA A 244 28.35 5.54 8.67
C ALA A 244 27.16 4.59 8.95
N ILE A 245 26.03 4.76 8.24
CA ILE A 245 24.88 3.86 8.36
C ILE A 245 25.27 2.42 7.94
N LYS A 246 25.97 2.24 6.83
CA LYS A 246 26.42 0.91 6.37
C LYS A 246 27.33 0.21 7.35
N ASN A 247 28.21 0.96 8.00
CA ASN A 247 29.17 0.42 8.95
C ASN A 247 28.59 0.18 10.35
N ASN A 248 27.33 0.59 10.61
CA ASN A 248 26.71 0.68 11.94
C ASN A 248 27.41 1.69 12.87
N ASP A 249 28.00 2.75 12.31
CA ASP A 249 28.67 3.85 13.03
C ASP A 249 27.72 5.02 13.32
N MET A 250 26.46 4.94 12.87
CA MET A 250 25.40 5.92 13.12
C MET A 250 24.30 5.26 13.94
N ASP A 251 23.89 5.90 15.02
CA ASP A 251 22.76 5.45 15.84
C ASP A 251 21.43 5.59 15.09
N ILE A 252 20.53 4.65 15.32
CA ILE A 252 19.16 4.69 14.77
C ILE A 252 18.18 4.68 15.94
N GLU A 253 17.33 5.70 16.00
CA GLU A 253 16.23 5.80 16.95
C GLU A 253 14.88 5.74 16.24
N PHE A 254 13.87 5.19 16.93
CA PHE A 254 12.53 5.04 16.39
C PHE A 254 11.58 5.98 17.11
N LEU A 255 10.90 6.81 16.30
CA LEU A 255 9.97 7.82 16.80
C LEU A 255 8.64 7.20 17.25
N ASP A 256 7.95 7.89 18.14
CA ASP A 256 6.58 7.57 18.52
C ASP A 256 5.64 7.65 17.33
N TYR A 257 4.63 6.79 17.35
CA TYR A 257 3.68 6.69 16.25
C TYR A 257 2.39 7.43 16.55
N ASN A 258 1.99 8.34 15.66
CA ASN A 258 0.76 9.11 15.81
C ASN A 258 -0.45 8.29 15.32
N TRP A 259 -1.26 7.82 16.26
CA TRP A 259 -2.46 7.02 16.00
C TRP A 259 -3.73 7.84 15.75
N ALA A 260 -3.68 9.17 15.82
CA ALA A 260 -4.82 10.01 15.46
C ALA A 260 -5.25 9.74 14.01
N LEU A 261 -6.56 9.82 13.78
CA LEU A 261 -7.14 9.58 12.45
C LEU A 261 -6.58 10.57 11.42
N ASN A 262 -6.21 10.10 10.25
CA ASN A 262 -5.74 10.94 9.13
C ASN A 262 -6.91 11.62 8.39
N ALA A 263 -7.93 12.04 9.13
CA ALA A 263 -9.10 12.72 8.59
C ALA A 263 -8.74 14.15 8.14
N LYS A 264 -9.34 14.56 7.03
CA LYS A 264 -9.37 15.96 6.61
C LYS A 264 -10.18 16.78 7.59
N ASN A 265 -9.60 17.87 8.08
CA ASN A 265 -10.25 18.85 8.96
C ASN A 265 -11.18 19.78 8.16
#